data_8723753f50b1d7281c0b21e89e840462
#
_entry.id   8723753f50b1d7281c0b21e89e840462
#
_cell.length_a   1.000
_cell.length_b   1.000
_cell.length_c   1.000
_cell.angle_alpha   90.00
_cell.angle_beta   90.00
_cell.angle_gamma   90.00
#
_symmetry.space_group_name_H-M   'P 1'
#
loop_
_entity.id
_entity.type
_entity.pdbx_description
1 polymer ?
#
loop_
_entity_poly.entity_id
_entity_poly.type
_entity_poly.pdbx_seq_one_letter_code
_entity_poly.pdbx_strand_id
1 'polypeptide(L)'
;SQGIIVMPPSKGYEWKVSLEDVEIPLLPDELAKTIKSAQVSMSHPTVSHKGEAYFPQGNMPTSKELSTKLYSKDILEVCGSPTFHKDYFAEGRRDNDLFSVANGLIKSSVDPGLTTETLERLVHTWGENDPAWIRTKVKSAMKRHEIDNLAAEVRGWVDSANGTFSSTEIHRDLGLSTPLHRKNCSEILRRLIIAGKIERDGDRNGQFRKIESDLEKMNWKDASVDDYYDLKMPLGLHQLCHIYKTNIVIIGGSPNSGKSSFCLNIAKINIDKDVRYFNSEMGNEELRKRLSLFESMELKDWDHVTFYERSSNFSDVIHPDSLNIIDYLELTDEFYRVGGIIRSVHEKLRDGICVICIQKNRGVDLARGGGLTEEKARLYISMDYQRLKIVKCKNPVRGQKVSGKEIGFKLVDGTTFIQVSQ
;
A
#
# COMPACT_ATOMS: atom_id res chain seq x y z
N SER A 1 9.62 -23.24 28.23
CA SER A 1 9.08 -23.01 26.89
C SER A 1 8.18 -21.81 26.92
N GLN A 2 8.67 -20.70 26.36
CA GLN A 2 7.97 -19.44 26.28
C GLN A 2 7.02 -19.48 25.08
N GLY A 3 5.74 -19.60 25.33
CA GLY A 3 4.71 -19.27 24.37
C GLY A 3 4.55 -17.75 24.35
N ILE A 4 5.07 -17.08 23.32
CA ILE A 4 4.84 -15.65 23.14
C ILE A 4 3.45 -15.50 22.52
N ILE A 5 2.48 -15.07 23.30
CA ILE A 5 1.25 -14.49 22.78
C ILE A 5 1.59 -13.04 22.46
N VAL A 6 1.90 -12.75 21.21
CA VAL A 6 2.02 -11.36 20.75
C VAL A 6 0.61 -10.84 20.53
N MET A 7 0.10 -10.11 21.49
CA MET A 7 -1.03 -9.22 21.25
C MET A 7 -0.47 -7.85 20.85
N PRO A 8 -0.70 -7.36 19.64
CA PRO A 8 -0.27 -6.02 19.30
C PRO A 8 -1.09 -5.01 20.08
N PRO A 9 -0.48 -3.93 20.59
CA PRO A 9 -1.23 -2.80 21.11
C PRO A 9 -1.85 -2.05 19.95
N SER A 10 -3.11 -2.33 19.64
CA SER A 10 -3.87 -1.49 18.72
C SER A 10 -4.20 -0.19 19.46
N LYS A 11 -3.86 0.96 18.88
CA LYS A 11 -4.30 2.27 19.37
C LYS A 11 -5.82 2.26 19.58
N GLY A 12 -6.25 2.42 20.84
CA GLY A 12 -7.66 2.49 21.22
C GLY A 12 -8.18 1.34 22.11
N TYR A 13 -7.33 0.38 22.49
CA TYR A 13 -7.67 -0.62 23.50
C TYR A 13 -6.96 -0.31 24.81
N GLU A 14 -7.72 0.05 25.83
CA GLU A 14 -7.23 0.09 27.22
C GLU A 14 -7.47 -1.28 27.86
N TRP A 15 -6.44 -1.80 28.54
CA TRP A 15 -6.58 -3.00 29.35
C TRP A 15 -7.48 -2.68 30.55
N LYS A 16 -8.62 -3.35 30.67
CA LYS A 16 -9.47 -3.24 31.85
C LYS A 16 -8.91 -3.97 33.06
N VAL A 17 -7.99 -4.91 32.86
CA VAL A 17 -7.28 -5.67 33.89
C VAL A 17 -5.88 -5.97 33.35
N SER A 18 -4.83 -5.64 34.09
CA SER A 18 -3.45 -5.98 33.75
C SER A 18 -3.19 -7.46 34.02
N LEU A 19 -2.31 -8.08 33.22
CA LEU A 19 -1.83 -9.45 33.48
C LEU A 19 -1.04 -9.55 34.78
N GLU A 20 -0.58 -8.43 35.33
CA GLU A 20 0.09 -8.34 36.64
C GLU A 20 -0.91 -8.37 37.81
N ASP A 21 -2.20 -8.10 37.55
CA ASP A 21 -3.26 -8.04 38.55
C ASP A 21 -4.07 -9.35 38.63
N VAL A 22 -3.72 -10.38 37.84
CA VAL A 22 -4.43 -11.67 37.83
C VAL A 22 -3.47 -12.80 38.12
N GLU A 23 -3.69 -13.55 39.17
CA GLU A 23 -3.05 -14.85 39.39
C GLU A 23 -3.52 -15.80 38.24
N ILE A 24 -2.61 -16.13 37.33
CA ILE A 24 -2.87 -17.13 36.29
C ILE A 24 -2.90 -18.50 36.96
N PRO A 25 -4.03 -19.21 37.00
CA PRO A 25 -4.08 -20.53 37.61
C PRO A 25 -3.12 -21.47 36.90
N LEU A 26 -2.32 -22.21 37.69
CA LEU A 26 -1.41 -23.23 37.18
C LEU A 26 -2.21 -24.26 36.37
N LEU A 27 -1.74 -24.53 35.15
CA LEU A 27 -2.34 -25.55 34.29
C LEU A 27 -2.22 -26.91 34.98
N PRO A 28 -3.30 -27.70 35.12
CA PRO A 28 -3.24 -29.03 35.71
C PRO A 28 -2.17 -29.89 35.04
N ASP A 29 -1.37 -30.60 35.83
CA ASP A 29 -0.20 -31.37 35.36
C ASP A 29 -0.53 -32.38 34.24
N GLU A 30 -1.71 -32.97 34.28
CA GLU A 30 -2.23 -33.88 33.26
C GLU A 30 -2.45 -33.18 31.92
N LEU A 31 -2.99 -31.95 31.95
CA LEU A 31 -3.20 -31.14 30.75
C LEU A 31 -1.89 -30.63 30.17
N ALA A 32 -0.95 -30.24 31.03
CA ALA A 32 0.40 -29.84 30.64
C ALA A 32 1.17 -31.01 29.97
N LYS A 33 1.02 -32.24 30.46
CA LYS A 33 1.59 -33.45 29.84
C LYS A 33 0.96 -33.74 28.47
N THR A 34 -0.36 -33.57 28.33
CA THR A 34 -1.09 -33.79 27.08
C THR A 34 -0.68 -32.77 26.01
N ILE A 35 -0.55 -31.49 26.37
CA ILE A 35 -0.07 -30.43 25.47
C ILE A 35 1.39 -30.66 25.07
N LYS A 36 2.26 -31.08 26.01
CA LYS A 36 3.65 -31.43 25.69
C LYS A 36 3.76 -32.63 24.75
N SER A 37 2.94 -33.65 24.92
CA SER A 37 2.92 -34.81 24.00
C SER A 37 2.39 -34.48 22.61
N ALA A 38 1.43 -33.55 22.51
CA ALA A 38 0.92 -33.04 21.23
C ALA A 38 1.94 -32.13 20.50
N GLN A 39 2.76 -31.37 21.23
CA GLN A 39 3.83 -30.54 20.64
C GLN A 39 5.01 -31.36 20.07
N VAL A 40 5.26 -32.56 20.56
CA VAL A 40 6.31 -33.45 20.03
C VAL A 40 5.93 -34.01 18.66
N SER A 41 4.66 -34.03 18.29
CA SER A 41 4.18 -34.47 16.97
C SER A 41 4.07 -33.36 15.93
N MET A 42 4.29 -32.08 16.29
CA MET A 42 4.35 -30.93 15.37
C MET A 42 5.80 -30.47 15.22
N SER A 43 6.61 -31.21 14.46
CA SER A 43 7.86 -30.70 13.92
C SER A 43 7.54 -29.66 12.86
N HIS A 44 8.14 -28.45 12.99
CA HIS A 44 8.02 -27.36 12.02
C HIS A 44 8.40 -27.86 10.60
N PRO A 45 7.67 -27.43 9.56
CA PRO A 45 8.07 -27.76 8.20
C PRO A 45 9.39 -27.07 7.88
N THR A 46 10.40 -27.85 7.60
CA THR A 46 11.68 -27.37 7.03
C THR A 46 11.44 -27.08 5.55
N VAL A 47 11.55 -25.83 5.16
CA VAL A 47 11.48 -25.40 3.76
C VAL A 47 12.78 -25.85 3.08
N SER A 48 12.69 -26.76 2.12
CA SER A 48 13.79 -27.11 1.24
C SER A 48 13.95 -26.03 0.15
N HIS A 49 15.20 -25.85 -0.35
CA HIS A 49 15.56 -24.87 -1.38
C HIS A 49 14.85 -25.05 -2.76
N LYS A 50 13.83 -25.90 -2.87
CA LYS A 50 13.06 -26.16 -4.11
C LYS A 50 11.56 -25.92 -4.01
N GLY A 51 11.06 -25.27 -2.94
CA GLY A 51 9.68 -24.77 -2.91
C GLY A 51 8.56 -25.81 -2.76
N GLU A 52 8.85 -27.07 -2.48
CA GLU A 52 7.83 -28.09 -2.21
C GLU A 52 7.76 -28.40 -0.71
N ALA A 53 6.58 -28.28 -0.13
CA ALA A 53 6.30 -28.62 1.26
C ALA A 53 6.14 -30.14 1.40
N TYR A 54 7.01 -30.79 2.18
CA TYR A 54 6.92 -32.21 2.50
C TYR A 54 6.27 -32.38 3.89
N PHE A 55 5.14 -33.09 3.92
CA PHE A 55 4.49 -33.50 5.17
C PHE A 55 4.92 -34.94 5.52
N PRO A 56 5.57 -35.20 6.66
CA PRO A 56 5.86 -36.57 7.07
C PRO A 56 4.55 -37.26 7.46
N GLN A 57 4.29 -38.45 6.90
CA GLN A 57 3.19 -39.32 7.26
C GLN A 57 3.43 -39.87 8.66
N GLY A 58 2.86 -39.22 9.67
CA GLY A 58 2.67 -39.77 11.00
C GLY A 58 1.22 -40.17 11.16
N ASN A 59 0.97 -41.39 11.70
CA ASN A 59 -0.37 -41.92 11.91
C ASN A 59 -1.22 -40.95 12.74
N MET A 60 -2.26 -40.40 12.13
CA MET A 60 -3.32 -39.70 12.86
C MET A 60 -4.00 -40.69 13.79
N PRO A 61 -4.26 -40.37 15.05
CA PRO A 61 -5.03 -41.20 15.95
C PRO A 61 -6.43 -41.37 15.36
N THR A 62 -6.92 -42.65 15.36
CA THR A 62 -8.24 -42.98 14.83
C THR A 62 -9.35 -42.34 15.68
N SER A 63 -10.50 -42.07 15.04
CA SER A 63 -11.68 -41.45 15.68
C SER A 63 -12.11 -42.13 16.98
N LYS A 64 -11.81 -43.43 17.14
CA LYS A 64 -12.06 -44.20 18.36
C LYS A 64 -11.16 -43.85 19.54
N GLU A 65 -9.91 -43.50 19.30
CA GLU A 65 -8.96 -43.10 20.37
C GLU A 65 -9.20 -41.69 20.91
N LEU A 66 -9.66 -40.79 20.04
CA LEU A 66 -10.11 -39.46 20.44
C LEU A 66 -11.43 -39.49 21.25
N SER A 67 -12.36 -40.39 20.87
CA SER A 67 -13.66 -40.46 21.54
C SER A 67 -13.60 -40.99 22.97
N THR A 68 -12.59 -41.81 23.33
CA THR A 68 -12.47 -42.38 24.67
C THR A 68 -11.83 -41.42 25.70
N LYS A 69 -11.09 -40.40 25.24
CA LYS A 69 -10.42 -39.42 26.12
C LYS A 69 -11.24 -38.15 26.37
N LEU A 70 -12.36 -37.98 25.67
CA LEU A 70 -13.21 -36.78 25.74
C LEU A 70 -14.38 -36.87 26.73
N TYR A 71 -14.37 -37.86 27.61
CA TYR A 71 -15.43 -38.11 28.61
C TYR A 71 -15.04 -37.64 30.01
N SER A 72 -14.79 -36.37 30.21
CA SER A 72 -14.83 -35.83 31.55
C SER A 72 -15.52 -34.47 31.55
N LYS A 73 -16.05 -34.09 32.71
CA LYS A 73 -16.68 -32.81 33.00
C LYS A 73 -15.83 -31.60 32.59
N ASP A 74 -14.56 -31.84 32.31
CA ASP A 74 -13.53 -30.86 32.06
C ASP A 74 -13.54 -30.27 30.64
N ILE A 75 -14.25 -30.87 29.67
CA ILE A 75 -14.34 -30.32 28.29
C ILE A 75 -15.16 -29.03 28.26
N LEU A 76 -16.13 -28.91 29.14
CA LEU A 76 -16.94 -27.70 29.25
C LEU A 76 -16.14 -26.53 29.84
N GLU A 77 -15.08 -26.81 30.60
CA GLU A 77 -14.16 -25.78 31.16
C GLU A 77 -13.09 -25.34 30.14
N VAL A 78 -12.72 -26.19 29.17
CA VAL A 78 -11.65 -25.88 28.20
C VAL A 78 -12.12 -24.97 27.06
N CYS A 79 -13.42 -24.87 26.78
CA CYS A 79 -13.96 -23.95 25.77
C CYS A 79 -14.03 -22.49 26.19
N GLY A 80 -13.07 -22.02 27.00
CA GLY A 80 -12.65 -20.66 27.31
C GLY A 80 -13.61 -19.50 26.99
N SER A 81 -14.84 -19.52 27.54
CA SER A 81 -15.67 -18.34 27.63
C SER A 81 -15.83 -17.96 29.10
N PRO A 82 -15.47 -16.74 29.52
CA PRO A 82 -15.40 -16.37 30.95
C PRO A 82 -16.74 -16.17 31.64
N THR A 83 -17.83 -16.67 31.08
CA THR A 83 -19.16 -16.63 31.70
C THR A 83 -19.92 -17.92 31.46
N PHE A 84 -19.50 -19.01 32.11
CA PHE A 84 -20.39 -20.14 32.32
C PHE A 84 -21.43 -19.74 33.34
N HIS A 85 -22.60 -19.30 32.89
CA HIS A 85 -23.77 -19.16 33.75
C HIS A 85 -24.22 -20.55 34.19
N LYS A 86 -24.60 -20.69 35.47
CA LYS A 86 -25.18 -21.92 36.08
C LYS A 86 -26.36 -22.52 35.27
N ASP A 87 -26.91 -21.78 34.32
CA ASP A 87 -28.10 -22.10 33.56
C ASP A 87 -27.83 -22.50 32.10
N TYR A 88 -26.59 -22.89 31.74
CA TYR A 88 -26.29 -23.39 30.40
C TYR A 88 -27.06 -24.68 30.15
N PHE A 89 -27.75 -24.75 29.01
CA PHE A 89 -28.68 -25.83 28.65
C PHE A 89 -29.93 -25.98 29.55
N ALA A 90 -30.29 -24.93 30.29
CA ALA A 90 -31.57 -24.91 31.01
C ALA A 90 -32.76 -24.98 30.03
N GLU A 91 -33.87 -25.49 30.51
CA GLU A 91 -35.11 -25.58 29.74
C GLU A 91 -35.49 -24.19 29.17
N GLY A 92 -35.82 -24.12 27.87
CA GLY A 92 -36.05 -22.88 27.12
C GLY A 92 -34.80 -22.23 26.52
N ARG A 93 -33.57 -22.61 26.93
CA ARG A 93 -32.32 -22.11 26.36
C ARG A 93 -31.57 -23.13 25.52
N ARG A 94 -31.88 -24.40 25.62
CA ARG A 94 -31.19 -25.53 24.98
C ARG A 94 -30.96 -25.32 23.49
N ASP A 95 -31.93 -24.73 22.80
CA ASP A 95 -31.85 -24.47 21.36
C ASP A 95 -30.73 -23.46 20.99
N ASN A 96 -30.62 -22.37 21.72
CA ASN A 96 -29.60 -21.34 21.50
C ASN A 96 -28.21 -21.80 21.95
N ASP A 97 -28.15 -22.52 23.07
CA ASP A 97 -26.90 -22.98 23.66
C ASP A 97 -26.29 -24.08 22.76
N LEU A 98 -27.12 -25.00 22.24
CA LEU A 98 -26.71 -26.04 21.29
C LEU A 98 -26.18 -25.43 20.00
N PHE A 99 -26.84 -24.36 19.49
CA PHE A 99 -26.36 -23.66 18.31
C PHE A 99 -25.02 -22.95 18.61
N SER A 100 -24.83 -22.39 19.79
CA SER A 100 -23.60 -21.73 20.21
C SER A 100 -22.43 -22.72 20.24
N VAL A 101 -22.65 -23.92 20.78
CA VAL A 101 -21.65 -25.01 20.77
C VAL A 101 -21.32 -25.45 19.34
N ALA A 102 -22.37 -25.71 18.52
CA ALA A 102 -22.17 -26.03 17.12
C ALA A 102 -21.31 -24.99 16.38
N ASN A 103 -21.64 -23.72 16.57
CA ASN A 103 -20.93 -22.60 15.94
C ASN A 103 -19.48 -22.49 16.45
N GLY A 104 -19.23 -22.72 17.71
CA GLY A 104 -17.87 -22.75 18.29
C GLY A 104 -17.01 -23.87 17.70
N LEU A 105 -17.55 -25.08 17.61
CA LEU A 105 -16.84 -26.23 17.05
C LEU A 105 -16.52 -26.04 15.55
N ILE A 106 -17.50 -25.63 14.76
CA ILE A 106 -17.31 -25.36 13.31
C ILE A 106 -16.29 -24.22 13.11
N LYS A 107 -16.37 -23.15 13.90
CA LYS A 107 -15.41 -22.03 13.84
C LYS A 107 -14.00 -22.46 14.20
N SER A 108 -13.86 -23.46 15.07
CA SER A 108 -12.57 -24.08 15.43
C SER A 108 -12.12 -25.16 14.44
N SER A 109 -12.74 -25.23 13.26
CA SER A 109 -12.43 -26.18 12.17
C SER A 109 -12.62 -27.65 12.54
N VAL A 110 -13.51 -27.94 13.49
CA VAL A 110 -13.92 -29.32 13.80
C VAL A 110 -14.81 -29.84 12.67
N ASP A 111 -14.56 -31.08 12.24
CA ASP A 111 -15.33 -31.74 11.19
C ASP A 111 -16.84 -31.72 11.49
N PRO A 112 -17.70 -31.40 10.50
CA PRO A 112 -19.15 -31.31 10.69
C PRO A 112 -19.81 -32.63 11.15
N GLY A 113 -19.25 -33.76 10.71
CA GLY A 113 -19.72 -35.08 11.17
C GLY A 113 -19.40 -35.29 12.64
N LEU A 114 -18.17 -35.02 13.05
CA LEU A 114 -17.75 -35.10 14.45
C LEU A 114 -18.50 -34.08 15.32
N THR A 115 -18.75 -32.87 14.80
CA THR A 115 -19.60 -31.87 15.47
C THR A 115 -21.01 -32.41 15.70
N THR A 116 -21.62 -33.05 14.70
CA THR A 116 -22.95 -33.65 14.80
C THR A 116 -22.96 -34.74 15.86
N GLU A 117 -22.01 -35.68 15.82
CA GLU A 117 -21.90 -36.77 16.80
C GLU A 117 -21.70 -36.22 18.24
N THR A 118 -20.90 -35.21 18.40
CA THR A 118 -20.66 -34.56 19.70
C THR A 118 -21.96 -33.98 20.27
N LEU A 119 -22.73 -33.29 19.42
CA LEU A 119 -24.01 -32.71 19.85
C LEU A 119 -25.08 -33.75 20.08
N GLU A 120 -25.12 -34.85 19.31
CA GLU A 120 -26.03 -35.99 19.55
C GLU A 120 -25.77 -36.62 20.91
N ARG A 121 -24.51 -36.83 21.26
CA ARG A 121 -24.13 -37.33 22.59
C ARG A 121 -24.53 -36.39 23.71
N LEU A 122 -24.33 -35.08 23.50
CA LEU A 122 -24.70 -34.04 24.48
C LEU A 122 -26.22 -34.04 24.73
N VAL A 123 -27.03 -34.06 23.65
CA VAL A 123 -28.50 -34.06 23.73
C VAL A 123 -29.02 -35.35 24.38
N HIS A 124 -28.37 -36.50 24.09
CA HIS A 124 -28.72 -37.79 24.70
C HIS A 124 -28.57 -37.76 26.24
N THR A 125 -27.64 -36.97 26.77
CA THR A 125 -27.49 -36.82 28.25
C THR A 125 -28.71 -36.17 28.90
N TRP A 126 -29.57 -35.51 28.13
CA TRP A 126 -30.82 -34.88 28.60
C TRP A 126 -32.06 -35.78 28.40
N GLY A 127 -31.86 -36.99 27.87
CA GLY A 127 -32.94 -37.90 27.55
C GLY A 127 -33.70 -37.55 26.27
N GLU A 128 -33.16 -36.62 25.48
CA GLU A 128 -33.73 -36.23 24.19
C GLU A 128 -33.00 -36.94 23.04
N ASN A 129 -33.73 -37.22 21.94
CA ASN A 129 -33.14 -37.81 20.76
C ASN A 129 -33.84 -37.23 19.51
N ASP A 130 -33.31 -36.11 19.00
CA ASP A 130 -33.78 -35.49 17.74
C ASP A 130 -32.60 -35.21 16.81
N PRO A 131 -32.18 -36.17 15.99
CA PRO A 131 -31.09 -36.00 15.04
C PRO A 131 -31.39 -34.94 13.96
N ALA A 132 -32.65 -34.66 13.64
CA ALA A 132 -33.02 -33.66 12.64
C ALA A 132 -32.78 -32.25 13.17
N TRP A 133 -33.13 -32.02 14.43
CA TRP A 133 -32.85 -30.78 15.13
C TRP A 133 -31.35 -30.47 15.20
N ILE A 134 -30.53 -31.43 15.59
CA ILE A 134 -29.08 -31.32 15.70
C ILE A 134 -28.46 -30.98 14.32
N ARG A 135 -28.81 -31.77 13.28
CA ARG A 135 -28.33 -31.49 11.91
C ARG A 135 -28.70 -30.11 11.43
N THR A 136 -29.87 -29.60 11.79
CA THR A 136 -30.26 -28.20 11.47
C THR A 136 -29.35 -27.19 12.14
N LYS A 137 -28.94 -27.42 13.40
CA LYS A 137 -27.99 -26.52 14.11
C LYS A 137 -26.60 -26.52 13.48
N VAL A 138 -26.06 -27.71 13.19
CA VAL A 138 -24.76 -27.84 12.53
C VAL A 138 -24.76 -27.17 11.14
N LYS A 139 -25.80 -27.42 10.34
CA LYS A 139 -25.96 -26.80 9.02
C LYS A 139 -26.06 -25.28 9.11
N SER A 140 -26.73 -24.75 10.12
CA SER A 140 -26.83 -23.31 10.35
C SER A 140 -25.50 -22.71 10.79
N ALA A 141 -24.73 -23.41 11.64
CA ALA A 141 -23.40 -23.04 12.05
C ALA A 141 -22.41 -23.03 10.89
N MET A 142 -22.41 -24.07 10.05
CA MET A 142 -21.61 -24.13 8.82
C MET A 142 -21.89 -22.95 7.89
N LYS A 143 -23.18 -22.69 7.62
CA LYS A 143 -23.58 -21.57 6.76
C LYS A 143 -23.13 -20.22 7.31
N ARG A 144 -23.17 -20.03 8.62
CA ARG A 144 -22.70 -18.81 9.29
C ARG A 144 -21.18 -18.66 9.16
N HIS A 145 -20.44 -19.74 9.40
CA HIS A 145 -18.99 -19.77 9.26
C HIS A 145 -18.54 -19.45 7.84
N GLU A 146 -19.21 -20.04 6.84
CA GLU A 146 -18.96 -19.77 5.41
C GLU A 146 -19.18 -18.29 5.06
N ILE A 147 -20.23 -17.65 5.60
CA ILE A 147 -20.50 -16.22 5.40
C ILE A 147 -19.45 -15.36 6.12
N ASP A 148 -19.05 -15.72 7.32
CA ASP A 148 -18.05 -14.98 8.11
C ASP A 148 -16.65 -15.06 7.43
N ASN A 149 -16.28 -16.22 6.87
CA ASN A 149 -15.06 -16.38 6.08
C ASN A 149 -15.11 -15.53 4.81
N LEU A 150 -16.18 -15.59 4.04
CA LEU A 150 -16.35 -14.74 2.86
C LEU A 150 -16.26 -13.25 3.21
N ALA A 151 -16.82 -12.83 4.35
CA ALA A 151 -16.73 -11.46 4.77
C ALA A 151 -15.29 -11.03 5.12
N ALA A 152 -14.48 -11.94 5.66
CA ALA A 152 -13.06 -11.69 5.92
C ALA A 152 -12.26 -11.59 4.62
N GLU A 153 -12.51 -12.50 3.67
CA GLU A 153 -11.87 -12.51 2.36
C GLU A 153 -12.18 -11.25 1.55
N VAL A 154 -13.46 -10.85 1.48
CA VAL A 154 -13.88 -9.62 0.79
C VAL A 154 -13.26 -8.38 1.45
N ARG A 155 -13.20 -8.30 2.78
CA ARG A 155 -12.53 -7.19 3.46
C ARG A 155 -11.04 -7.16 3.14
N GLY A 156 -10.35 -8.29 3.27
CA GLY A 156 -8.92 -8.40 2.95
C GLY A 156 -8.62 -7.99 1.50
N TRP A 157 -9.47 -8.40 0.56
CA TRP A 157 -9.37 -7.99 -0.83
C TRP A 157 -9.55 -6.46 -1.00
N VAL A 158 -10.60 -5.88 -0.39
CA VAL A 158 -10.85 -4.43 -0.41
C VAL A 158 -9.71 -3.65 0.25
N ASP A 159 -9.15 -4.16 1.35
CA ASP A 159 -8.04 -3.49 2.05
C ASP A 159 -6.77 -3.47 1.20
N SER A 160 -6.56 -4.48 0.35
CA SER A 160 -5.44 -4.55 -0.59
C SER A 160 -5.66 -3.79 -1.91
N ALA A 161 -6.90 -3.44 -2.23
CA ALA A 161 -7.23 -2.73 -3.46
C ALA A 161 -6.69 -1.30 -3.46
N ASN A 162 -6.13 -0.89 -4.58
CA ASN A 162 -5.67 0.47 -4.83
C ASN A 162 -6.61 1.16 -5.84
N GLY A 163 -7.10 2.36 -5.47
CA GLY A 163 -7.96 3.16 -6.35
C GLY A 163 -9.38 2.62 -6.46
N THR A 164 -9.92 2.58 -7.67
CA THR A 164 -11.27 2.12 -7.97
C THR A 164 -11.30 0.66 -8.34
N PHE A 165 -12.36 -0.04 -7.97
CA PHE A 165 -12.55 -1.47 -8.26
C PHE A 165 -14.02 -1.82 -8.50
N SER A 166 -14.27 -2.97 -9.12
CA SER A 166 -15.61 -3.45 -9.40
C SER A 166 -15.97 -4.70 -8.59
N SER A 167 -17.26 -4.90 -8.35
CA SER A 167 -17.75 -6.15 -7.77
C SER A 167 -17.41 -7.38 -8.63
N THR A 168 -17.28 -7.19 -9.95
CA THR A 168 -16.90 -8.27 -10.88
C THR A 168 -15.46 -8.73 -10.67
N GLU A 169 -14.53 -7.80 -10.37
CA GLU A 169 -13.15 -8.13 -10.04
C GLU A 169 -13.09 -8.96 -8.75
N ILE A 170 -13.81 -8.54 -7.71
CA ILE A 170 -13.90 -9.30 -6.46
C ILE A 170 -14.45 -10.71 -6.72
N HIS A 171 -15.52 -10.83 -7.53
CA HIS A 171 -16.11 -12.13 -7.85
C HIS A 171 -15.13 -13.03 -8.56
N ARG A 172 -14.35 -12.50 -9.50
CA ARG A 172 -13.33 -13.24 -10.24
C ARG A 172 -12.19 -13.69 -9.34
N ASP A 173 -11.63 -12.75 -8.59
CA ASP A 173 -10.41 -12.96 -7.82
C ASP A 173 -10.63 -13.86 -6.59
N LEU A 174 -11.83 -13.81 -5.99
CA LEU A 174 -12.26 -14.71 -4.90
C LEU A 174 -13.00 -15.95 -5.39
N GLY A 175 -13.12 -16.18 -6.70
CA GLY A 175 -13.76 -17.37 -7.25
C GLY A 175 -15.26 -17.48 -6.95
N LEU A 176 -15.98 -16.36 -6.79
CA LEU A 176 -17.40 -16.35 -6.39
C LEU A 176 -18.32 -16.71 -7.57
N SER A 177 -18.40 -17.98 -7.90
CA SER A 177 -19.13 -18.49 -9.07
C SER A 177 -20.65 -18.56 -8.86
N THR A 178 -21.13 -18.86 -7.62
CA THR A 178 -22.55 -19.09 -7.36
C THR A 178 -23.34 -17.79 -7.17
N PRO A 179 -24.63 -17.74 -7.56
CA PRO A 179 -25.49 -16.58 -7.32
C PRO A 179 -25.58 -16.19 -5.83
N LEU A 180 -25.54 -17.18 -4.93
CA LEU A 180 -25.58 -16.98 -3.48
C LEU A 180 -24.32 -16.26 -2.99
N HIS A 181 -23.13 -16.69 -3.42
CA HIS A 181 -21.86 -16.04 -3.05
C HIS A 181 -21.80 -14.60 -3.54
N ARG A 182 -22.24 -14.33 -4.78
CA ARG A 182 -22.32 -12.96 -5.34
C ARG A 182 -23.30 -12.08 -4.57
N LYS A 183 -24.46 -12.63 -4.17
CA LYS A 183 -25.42 -11.91 -3.33
C LYS A 183 -24.82 -11.57 -1.96
N ASN A 184 -24.15 -12.53 -1.31
CA ASN A 184 -23.49 -12.33 -0.02
C ASN A 184 -22.36 -11.29 -0.14
N CYS A 185 -21.54 -11.34 -1.20
CA CYS A 185 -20.52 -10.33 -1.49
C CYS A 185 -21.14 -8.92 -1.62
N SER A 186 -22.23 -8.79 -2.38
CA SER A 186 -22.94 -7.51 -2.53
C SER A 186 -23.44 -6.97 -1.19
N GLU A 187 -23.93 -7.83 -0.31
CA GLU A 187 -24.37 -7.42 1.04
C GLU A 187 -23.18 -7.01 1.93
N ILE A 188 -22.03 -7.68 1.81
CA ILE A 188 -20.80 -7.31 2.51
C ILE A 188 -20.33 -5.93 2.03
N LEU A 189 -20.30 -5.69 0.72
CA LEU A 189 -19.95 -4.38 0.15
C LEU A 189 -20.90 -3.29 0.62
N ARG A 190 -22.21 -3.57 0.67
CA ARG A 190 -23.20 -2.64 1.23
C ARG A 190 -22.89 -2.27 2.68
N ARG A 191 -22.50 -3.25 3.51
CA ARG A 191 -22.07 -3.00 4.90
C ARG A 191 -20.80 -2.17 4.97
N LEU A 192 -19.84 -2.40 4.07
CA LEU A 192 -18.61 -1.60 4.01
C LEU A 192 -18.90 -0.13 3.61
N ILE A 193 -19.90 0.10 2.73
CA ILE A 193 -20.38 1.46 2.41
C ILE A 193 -20.98 2.13 3.66
N ILE A 194 -21.87 1.44 4.36
CA ILE A 194 -22.50 1.96 5.60
C ILE A 194 -21.43 2.25 6.68
N ALA A 195 -20.39 1.42 6.74
CA ALA A 195 -19.27 1.62 7.66
C ALA A 195 -18.28 2.71 7.21
N GLY A 196 -18.52 3.38 6.06
CA GLY A 196 -17.62 4.43 5.53
C GLY A 196 -16.23 3.92 5.14
N LYS A 197 -16.09 2.64 4.77
CA LYS A 197 -14.82 2.06 4.32
C LYS A 197 -14.62 2.18 2.81
N ILE A 198 -15.71 2.11 2.08
CA ILE A 198 -15.76 2.29 0.63
C ILE A 198 -16.93 3.18 0.26
N GLU A 199 -16.89 3.76 -0.92
CA GLU A 199 -18.03 4.44 -1.52
C GLU A 199 -18.21 4.01 -2.98
N ARG A 200 -19.38 4.32 -3.56
CA ARG A 200 -19.62 4.09 -4.98
C ARG A 200 -18.81 5.09 -5.80
N ASP A 201 -18.22 4.62 -6.89
CA ASP A 201 -17.45 5.46 -7.79
C ASP A 201 -18.15 5.58 -9.15
N GLY A 202 -18.53 6.83 -9.49
CA GLY A 202 -19.24 7.17 -10.71
C GLY A 202 -20.68 6.64 -10.80
N ASP A 203 -21.27 6.78 -12.00
CA ASP A 203 -22.65 6.42 -12.30
C ASP A 203 -22.86 4.94 -12.63
N ARG A 204 -21.78 4.16 -12.74
CA ARG A 204 -21.85 2.74 -13.08
C ARG A 204 -22.12 1.89 -11.84
N ASN A 205 -23.15 1.04 -11.92
CA ASN A 205 -23.44 0.07 -10.87
C ASN A 205 -22.28 -0.90 -10.69
N GLY A 206 -21.92 -1.17 -9.43
CA GLY A 206 -20.88 -2.14 -9.07
C GLY A 206 -19.45 -1.61 -9.13
N GLN A 207 -19.26 -0.30 -9.31
CA GLN A 207 -17.96 0.37 -9.15
C GLN A 207 -17.87 1.00 -7.77
N PHE A 208 -16.71 0.83 -7.14
CA PHE A 208 -16.43 1.30 -5.78
C PHE A 208 -15.01 1.88 -5.70
N ARG A 209 -14.80 2.75 -4.72
CA ARG A 209 -13.45 3.14 -4.30
C ARG A 209 -13.30 3.03 -2.79
N LYS A 210 -12.10 2.76 -2.34
CA LYS A 210 -11.75 2.79 -0.92
C LYS A 210 -11.75 4.23 -0.42
N ILE A 211 -12.30 4.46 0.76
CA ILE A 211 -12.21 5.76 1.43
C ILE A 211 -10.90 5.75 2.22
N GLU A 212 -9.96 6.58 1.81
CA GLU A 212 -8.72 6.81 2.52
C GLU A 212 -8.99 7.85 3.62
N SER A 213 -8.84 7.42 4.87
CA SER A 213 -9.04 8.29 6.05
C SER A 213 -7.74 8.66 6.75
N ASP A 214 -6.61 8.24 6.18
CA ASP A 214 -5.29 8.51 6.76
C ASP A 214 -4.96 9.99 6.59
N LEU A 215 -4.97 10.70 7.72
CA LEU A 215 -4.63 12.12 7.78
C LEU A 215 -3.36 12.29 8.62
N GLU A 216 -2.31 12.80 7.99
CA GLU A 216 -1.12 13.22 8.70
C GLU A 216 -1.22 14.69 9.08
N LYS A 217 -1.11 14.97 10.37
CA LYS A 217 -1.15 16.35 10.87
C LYS A 217 0.15 17.07 10.57
N MET A 218 0.07 18.17 9.81
CA MET A 218 1.24 18.99 9.50
C MET A 218 1.78 19.68 10.76
N ASN A 219 3.07 19.50 11.06
CA ASN A 219 3.78 20.22 12.11
C ASN A 219 4.45 21.48 11.56
N TRP A 220 3.63 22.44 11.11
CA TRP A 220 4.10 23.68 10.50
C TRP A 220 4.73 24.68 11.51
N LYS A 221 4.43 24.52 12.81
CA LYS A 221 4.91 25.45 13.86
C LYS A 221 6.40 25.34 14.09
N ASP A 222 6.95 24.14 13.97
CA ASP A 222 8.37 23.86 14.19
C ASP A 222 9.15 23.84 12.87
N ALA A 223 8.48 24.07 11.74
CA ALA A 223 9.13 24.11 10.43
C ALA A 223 9.93 25.42 10.25
N SER A 224 11.19 25.29 9.82
CA SER A 224 12.02 26.44 9.44
C SER A 224 11.61 26.94 8.06
N VAL A 225 11.39 28.23 7.94
CA VAL A 225 11.10 28.88 6.64
C VAL A 225 12.31 28.91 5.71
N ASP A 226 13.52 28.73 6.25
CA ASP A 226 14.77 28.72 5.52
C ASP A 226 15.27 27.31 5.20
N ASP A 227 14.51 26.27 5.56
CA ASP A 227 14.81 24.85 5.23
C ASP A 227 14.33 24.52 3.81
N TYR A 228 14.93 25.16 2.82
CA TYR A 228 14.69 24.86 1.41
C TYR A 228 15.70 23.85 0.86
N TYR A 229 15.28 23.14 -0.17
CA TYR A 229 16.15 22.21 -0.89
C TYR A 229 17.18 23.04 -1.70
N ASP A 230 18.45 22.89 -1.39
CA ASP A 230 19.53 23.62 -2.07
C ASP A 230 19.74 23.10 -3.51
N LEU A 231 18.74 23.38 -4.37
CA LEU A 231 18.82 23.06 -5.79
C LEU A 231 19.59 24.16 -6.52
N LYS A 232 20.77 23.84 -7.02
CA LYS A 232 21.52 24.73 -7.92
C LYS A 232 21.06 24.51 -9.37
N MET A 233 20.91 25.60 -10.10
CA MET A 233 20.45 25.61 -11.48
C MET A 233 21.31 26.48 -12.39
N PRO A 234 21.44 26.13 -13.68
CA PRO A 234 22.12 26.98 -14.65
C PRO A 234 21.55 28.40 -14.69
N LEU A 235 22.32 29.34 -15.22
CA LEU A 235 21.95 30.76 -15.36
C LEU A 235 21.56 31.45 -14.05
N GLY A 236 21.98 30.93 -12.91
CA GLY A 236 21.71 31.51 -11.59
C GLY A 236 20.24 31.46 -11.15
N LEU A 237 19.41 30.63 -11.74
CA LEU A 237 17.97 30.57 -11.42
C LEU A 237 17.68 30.25 -9.97
N HIS A 238 18.55 29.50 -9.29
CA HIS A 238 18.47 29.20 -7.85
C HIS A 238 18.60 30.47 -6.96
N GLN A 239 19.14 31.57 -7.48
CA GLN A 239 19.20 32.83 -6.77
C GLN A 239 17.90 33.64 -6.86
N LEU A 240 16.96 33.19 -7.68
CA LEU A 240 15.68 33.85 -7.92
C LEU A 240 14.52 33.19 -7.22
N CYS A 241 14.61 31.89 -6.93
CA CYS A 241 13.50 31.10 -6.45
C CYS A 241 13.94 30.02 -5.45
N HIS A 242 13.29 29.95 -4.30
CA HIS A 242 13.48 28.88 -3.33
C HIS A 242 12.66 27.65 -3.73
N ILE A 243 13.29 26.48 -3.70
CA ILE A 243 12.66 25.20 -3.93
C ILE A 243 12.64 24.46 -2.58
N TYR A 244 11.48 24.07 -2.12
CA TYR A 244 11.34 23.30 -0.89
C TYR A 244 11.31 21.80 -1.20
N LYS A 245 11.47 20.98 -0.18
CA LYS A 245 11.25 19.53 -0.23
C LYS A 245 9.87 19.23 -0.86
N THR A 246 9.72 18.10 -1.51
CA THR A 246 8.53 17.68 -2.27
C THR A 246 8.19 18.54 -3.50
N ASN A 247 8.91 19.62 -3.78
CA ASN A 247 8.56 20.48 -4.89
C ASN A 247 8.83 19.85 -6.26
N ILE A 248 7.98 20.21 -7.22
CA ILE A 248 8.13 19.89 -8.63
C ILE A 248 8.61 21.13 -9.39
N VAL A 249 9.66 20.95 -10.18
CA VAL A 249 10.15 21.92 -11.17
C VAL A 249 9.80 21.40 -12.55
N ILE A 250 9.10 22.20 -13.35
CA ILE A 250 8.76 21.85 -14.73
C ILE A 250 9.63 22.66 -15.70
N ILE A 251 10.18 21.98 -16.70
CA ILE A 251 10.93 22.57 -17.81
C ILE A 251 10.19 22.25 -19.11
N GLY A 252 9.34 23.15 -19.56
CA GLY A 252 8.70 23.06 -20.86
C GLY A 252 9.66 23.56 -21.95
N GLY A 253 10.07 22.70 -22.91
CA GLY A 253 11.01 23.15 -23.93
C GLY A 253 10.63 22.72 -25.32
N SER A 254 10.80 23.63 -26.32
CA SER A 254 10.64 23.30 -27.73
C SER A 254 11.73 22.32 -28.21
N PRO A 255 11.53 21.59 -29.32
CA PRO A 255 12.59 20.77 -29.90
C PRO A 255 13.87 21.57 -30.12
N ASN A 256 15.01 21.00 -29.76
CA ASN A 256 16.35 21.59 -29.86
C ASN A 256 16.55 22.87 -29.04
N SER A 257 15.77 23.11 -28.00
CA SER A 257 15.93 24.26 -27.08
C SER A 257 17.02 24.05 -26.03
N GLY A 258 17.65 22.85 -25.96
CA GLY A 258 18.69 22.53 -24.98
C GLY A 258 18.19 21.92 -23.66
N LYS A 259 16.96 21.35 -23.62
CA LYS A 259 16.38 20.73 -22.43
C LYS A 259 17.30 19.70 -21.76
N SER A 260 17.73 18.69 -22.52
CA SER A 260 18.59 17.62 -21.99
C SER A 260 19.92 18.17 -21.49
N SER A 261 20.52 19.14 -22.21
CA SER A 261 21.72 19.83 -21.75
C SER A 261 21.46 20.59 -20.45
N PHE A 262 20.28 21.20 -20.29
CA PHE A 262 19.90 21.90 -19.06
C PHE A 262 19.73 20.93 -17.90
N CYS A 263 19.08 19.79 -18.13
CA CYS A 263 18.94 18.72 -17.13
C CYS A 263 20.27 18.10 -16.71
N LEU A 264 21.16 17.84 -17.66
CA LEU A 264 22.51 17.35 -17.38
C LEU A 264 23.34 18.39 -16.60
N ASN A 265 23.18 19.68 -16.88
CA ASN A 265 23.80 20.71 -16.06
C ASN A 265 23.24 20.79 -14.64
N ILE A 266 21.93 20.57 -14.45
CA ILE A 266 21.36 20.44 -13.10
C ILE A 266 22.00 19.25 -12.39
N ALA A 267 22.08 18.09 -13.02
CA ALA A 267 22.72 16.91 -12.44
C ALA A 267 24.18 17.19 -12.05
N LYS A 268 24.95 17.79 -12.96
CA LYS A 268 26.36 18.17 -12.76
C LYS A 268 26.56 19.11 -11.56
N ILE A 269 25.78 20.19 -11.51
CA ILE A 269 25.95 21.23 -10.48
C ILE A 269 25.54 20.74 -9.08
N ASN A 270 24.71 19.69 -9.01
CA ASN A 270 24.22 19.08 -7.77
C ASN A 270 24.79 17.66 -7.55
N ILE A 271 25.98 17.40 -8.07
CA ILE A 271 26.60 16.08 -8.01
C ILE A 271 26.94 15.62 -6.57
N ASP A 272 26.94 16.56 -5.64
CA ASP A 272 27.09 16.34 -4.19
C ASP A 272 25.83 15.72 -3.54
N LYS A 273 24.73 15.61 -4.28
CA LYS A 273 23.46 15.06 -3.84
C LYS A 273 23.23 13.68 -4.44
N ASP A 274 22.27 12.93 -3.88
CA ASP A 274 21.79 11.70 -4.52
C ASP A 274 20.93 12.06 -5.74
N VAL A 275 21.53 12.02 -6.94
CA VAL A 275 20.87 12.39 -8.20
C VAL A 275 20.44 11.14 -8.95
N ARG A 276 19.13 11.07 -9.25
CA ARG A 276 18.49 10.01 -10.06
C ARG A 276 18.03 10.60 -11.38
N TYR A 277 18.70 10.24 -12.46
CA TYR A 277 18.43 10.75 -13.79
C TYR A 277 17.72 9.70 -14.63
N PHE A 278 16.48 9.98 -15.01
CA PHE A 278 15.65 9.11 -15.85
C PHE A 278 15.67 9.66 -17.28
N ASN A 279 16.26 8.91 -18.17
CA ASN A 279 16.41 9.24 -19.59
C ASN A 279 15.42 8.40 -20.42
N SER A 280 14.68 9.02 -21.33
CA SER A 280 13.70 8.33 -22.18
C SER A 280 14.11 8.23 -23.63
N GLU A 281 15.09 9.02 -24.10
CA GLU A 281 15.45 9.11 -25.53
C GLU A 281 16.80 8.52 -25.88
N MET A 282 17.80 8.69 -25.04
CA MET A 282 19.20 8.40 -25.39
C MET A 282 19.58 6.98 -25.00
N GLY A 283 20.18 6.25 -25.95
CA GLY A 283 20.89 5.02 -25.62
C GLY A 283 22.23 5.28 -24.89
N ASN A 284 22.85 4.21 -24.40
CA ASN A 284 24.09 4.28 -23.61
C ASN A 284 25.23 5.02 -24.34
N GLU A 285 25.41 4.80 -25.64
CA GLU A 285 26.45 5.39 -26.44
C GLU A 285 26.24 6.90 -26.61
N GLU A 286 24.99 7.31 -26.88
CA GLU A 286 24.64 8.72 -27.00
C GLU A 286 24.78 9.46 -25.68
N LEU A 287 24.29 8.88 -24.58
CA LEU A 287 24.47 9.44 -23.25
C LEU A 287 25.96 9.59 -22.93
N ARG A 288 26.77 8.55 -23.11
CA ARG A 288 28.21 8.62 -22.89
C ARG A 288 28.88 9.70 -23.72
N LYS A 289 28.51 9.84 -25.00
CA LYS A 289 29.02 10.91 -25.87
C LYS A 289 28.65 12.28 -25.35
N ARG A 290 27.40 12.50 -24.87
CA ARG A 290 26.97 13.78 -24.32
C ARG A 290 27.69 14.11 -23.03
N LEU A 291 27.89 13.13 -22.15
CA LEU A 291 28.63 13.33 -20.88
C LEU A 291 30.10 13.67 -21.16
N SER A 292 30.72 13.10 -22.18
CA SER A 292 32.13 13.41 -22.56
C SER A 292 32.34 14.82 -23.12
N LEU A 293 31.26 15.53 -23.51
CA LEU A 293 31.34 16.93 -23.96
C LEU A 293 31.46 17.92 -22.80
N PHE A 294 31.26 17.50 -21.56
CA PHE A 294 31.42 18.36 -20.39
C PHE A 294 32.92 18.47 -19.99
N GLU A 295 33.67 19.35 -20.65
CA GLU A 295 35.12 19.46 -20.48
C GLU A 295 35.58 19.68 -19.04
N SER A 296 34.70 20.23 -18.17
CA SER A 296 35.01 20.46 -16.74
C SER A 296 34.80 19.23 -15.85
N MET A 297 34.49 18.07 -16.41
CA MET A 297 34.25 16.78 -15.70
C MET A 297 34.93 15.64 -16.44
N GLU A 298 35.50 14.74 -15.67
CA GLU A 298 35.90 13.44 -16.19
C GLU A 298 34.68 12.49 -16.22
N LEU A 299 34.67 11.48 -17.09
CA LEU A 299 33.58 10.51 -17.17
C LEU A 299 33.33 9.79 -15.83
N LYS A 300 34.37 9.56 -15.04
CA LYS A 300 34.26 8.96 -13.70
C LYS A 300 33.50 9.84 -12.69
N ASP A 301 33.49 11.15 -12.87
CA ASP A 301 32.78 12.05 -11.95
C ASP A 301 31.28 11.86 -12.04
N TRP A 302 30.78 11.38 -13.21
CA TRP A 302 29.37 11.06 -13.40
C TRP A 302 28.91 9.80 -12.66
N ASP A 303 29.82 9.02 -12.06
CA ASP A 303 29.48 7.85 -11.24
C ASP A 303 28.66 8.24 -9.99
N HIS A 304 28.68 9.51 -9.62
CA HIS A 304 27.83 10.10 -8.57
C HIS A 304 26.38 10.33 -9.00
N VAL A 305 26.08 10.23 -10.29
CA VAL A 305 24.71 10.34 -10.85
C VAL A 305 24.25 8.97 -11.30
N THR A 306 23.12 8.51 -10.78
CA THR A 306 22.57 7.22 -11.24
C THR A 306 21.65 7.46 -12.42
N PHE A 307 22.03 6.98 -13.59
CA PHE A 307 21.25 7.05 -14.83
C PHE A 307 20.38 5.83 -15.03
N TYR A 308 19.12 6.04 -15.40
CA TYR A 308 18.16 5.00 -15.71
C TYR A 308 17.52 5.24 -17.06
N GLU A 309 17.25 4.19 -17.83
CA GLU A 309 16.40 4.23 -19.00
C GLU A 309 14.94 4.04 -18.58
N ARG A 310 14.09 5.04 -18.79
CA ARG A 310 12.69 4.98 -18.40
C ARG A 310 11.85 5.99 -19.19
N SER A 311 10.72 5.53 -19.76
CA SER A 311 9.80 6.37 -20.56
C SER A 311 8.42 6.56 -19.92
N SER A 312 8.02 5.74 -18.94
CA SER A 312 6.66 5.76 -18.36
C SER A 312 6.64 5.31 -16.90
N ASN A 313 5.49 5.48 -16.24
CA ASN A 313 5.23 5.05 -14.86
C ASN A 313 6.33 5.49 -13.88
N PHE A 314 6.74 6.74 -13.97
CA PHE A 314 7.83 7.29 -13.16
C PHE A 314 7.54 7.26 -11.66
N SER A 315 6.26 7.38 -11.26
CA SER A 315 5.87 7.28 -9.85
C SER A 315 6.28 5.97 -9.16
N ASP A 316 6.48 4.89 -9.93
CA ASP A 316 6.88 3.58 -9.38
C ASP A 316 8.37 3.54 -9.01
N VAL A 317 9.18 4.41 -9.61
CA VAL A 317 10.65 4.40 -9.52
C VAL A 317 11.26 5.67 -8.96
N ILE A 318 10.45 6.71 -8.70
CA ILE A 318 10.90 7.93 -8.03
C ILE A 318 11.48 7.59 -6.65
N HIS A 319 12.67 8.11 -6.41
CA HIS A 319 13.32 8.00 -5.10
C HIS A 319 12.85 9.14 -4.21
N PRO A 320 12.16 8.88 -3.07
CA PRO A 320 11.45 9.90 -2.31
C PRO A 320 12.31 11.04 -1.77
N ASP A 321 13.57 10.76 -1.47
CA ASP A 321 14.47 11.68 -0.76
C ASP A 321 15.60 12.24 -1.65
N SER A 322 15.57 11.92 -2.96
CA SER A 322 16.63 12.27 -3.93
C SER A 322 16.25 13.45 -4.81
N LEU A 323 17.24 14.00 -5.52
CA LEU A 323 17.01 14.84 -6.68
C LEU A 323 16.68 13.95 -7.89
N ASN A 324 15.41 13.86 -8.23
CA ASN A 324 14.95 13.12 -9.39
C ASN A 324 14.88 14.05 -10.62
N ILE A 325 15.43 13.63 -11.75
CA ILE A 325 15.39 14.36 -13.01
C ILE A 325 14.78 13.46 -14.08
N ILE A 326 13.67 13.86 -14.68
CA ILE A 326 12.99 13.15 -15.76
C ILE A 326 13.25 13.88 -17.07
N ASP A 327 14.06 13.30 -17.94
CA ASP A 327 14.45 13.86 -19.26
C ASP A 327 14.13 12.86 -20.37
N TYR A 328 12.92 12.93 -20.95
CA TYR A 328 11.79 13.76 -20.61
C TYR A 328 10.52 12.92 -20.41
N LEU A 329 9.46 13.55 -19.93
CA LEU A 329 8.14 12.93 -19.83
C LEU A 329 7.50 12.91 -21.22
N GLU A 330 7.43 11.73 -21.82
CA GLU A 330 6.80 11.51 -23.13
C GLU A 330 5.27 11.50 -22.98
N LEU A 331 4.61 12.28 -23.86
CA LEU A 331 3.17 12.32 -23.97
C LEU A 331 2.81 12.07 -25.44
N THR A 332 2.30 10.89 -25.74
CA THR A 332 1.96 10.52 -27.12
C THR A 332 0.62 11.12 -27.55
N ASP A 333 -0.50 10.68 -26.96
CA ASP A 333 -1.82 11.09 -27.42
C ASP A 333 -2.76 11.60 -26.32
N GLU A 334 -2.48 11.25 -25.04
CA GLU A 334 -3.37 11.56 -23.91
C GLU A 334 -2.83 12.69 -23.04
N PHE A 335 -2.67 13.88 -23.61
CA PHE A 335 -2.10 15.06 -22.92
C PHE A 335 -2.85 15.44 -21.63
N TYR A 336 -4.14 15.10 -21.53
CA TYR A 336 -4.93 15.34 -20.31
C TYR A 336 -4.47 14.51 -19.11
N ARG A 337 -3.74 13.42 -19.32
CA ARG A 337 -3.20 12.56 -18.24
C ARG A 337 -1.96 13.15 -17.55
N VAL A 338 -1.32 14.14 -18.15
CA VAL A 338 -0.07 14.72 -17.63
C VAL A 338 -0.21 15.22 -16.20
N GLY A 339 -1.32 15.88 -15.86
CA GLY A 339 -1.59 16.36 -14.50
C GLY A 339 -1.64 15.21 -13.48
N GLY A 340 -2.26 14.08 -13.84
CA GLY A 340 -2.28 12.85 -13.03
C GLY A 340 -0.90 12.26 -12.83
N ILE A 341 -0.08 12.17 -13.89
CA ILE A 341 1.29 11.65 -13.82
C ILE A 341 2.15 12.53 -12.91
N ILE A 342 2.11 13.85 -13.07
CA ILE A 342 2.87 14.79 -12.24
C ILE A 342 2.40 14.69 -10.78
N ARG A 343 1.10 14.54 -10.53
CA ARG A 343 0.54 14.35 -9.19
C ARG A 343 1.06 13.05 -8.56
N SER A 344 1.02 11.92 -9.27
CA SER A 344 1.53 10.65 -8.76
C SER A 344 3.02 10.70 -8.42
N VAL A 345 3.83 11.40 -9.22
CA VAL A 345 5.24 11.67 -8.90
C VAL A 345 5.36 12.50 -7.62
N HIS A 346 4.59 13.59 -7.52
CA HIS A 346 4.61 14.47 -6.33
C HIS A 346 4.25 13.71 -5.04
N GLU A 347 3.29 12.81 -5.07
CA GLU A 347 2.83 12.02 -3.92
C GLU A 347 3.87 11.02 -3.41
N LYS A 348 4.88 10.70 -4.23
CA LYS A 348 6.00 9.83 -3.83
C LYS A 348 7.16 10.58 -3.18
N LEU A 349 7.26 11.90 -3.35
CA LEU A 349 8.34 12.70 -2.80
C LEU A 349 8.16 12.92 -1.29
N ARG A 350 9.27 12.91 -0.55
CA ARG A 350 9.36 13.24 0.89
C ARG A 350 10.35 14.37 1.11
N ASP A 351 11.64 14.07 1.30
CA ASP A 351 12.69 15.07 1.43
C ASP A 351 13.31 15.46 0.08
N GLY A 352 13.08 14.67 -0.96
CA GLY A 352 13.55 14.93 -2.31
C GLY A 352 12.67 15.89 -3.11
N ILE A 353 13.10 16.16 -4.33
CA ILE A 353 12.40 16.97 -5.33
C ILE A 353 12.41 16.27 -6.69
N CYS A 354 11.57 16.76 -7.63
CA CYS A 354 11.62 16.26 -9.00
C CYS A 354 11.66 17.41 -10.01
N VAL A 355 12.60 17.32 -10.95
CA VAL A 355 12.70 18.17 -12.14
C VAL A 355 12.15 17.36 -13.32
N ILE A 356 11.13 17.87 -13.99
CA ILE A 356 10.47 17.17 -15.10
C ILE A 356 10.57 18.01 -16.37
N CYS A 357 11.22 17.48 -17.38
CA CYS A 357 11.19 18.03 -18.73
C CYS A 357 9.95 17.55 -19.49
N ILE A 358 9.30 18.46 -20.19
CA ILE A 358 8.15 18.15 -21.05
C ILE A 358 8.30 18.92 -22.35
N GLN A 359 7.98 18.26 -23.47
CA GLN A 359 8.03 18.92 -24.79
C GLN A 359 6.92 19.97 -24.92
N LYS A 360 7.23 21.12 -25.52
CA LYS A 360 6.25 22.16 -25.86
C LYS A 360 6.28 22.51 -27.34
N ASN A 361 5.23 23.15 -27.81
CA ASN A 361 5.22 23.75 -29.14
C ASN A 361 6.00 25.08 -29.14
N ARG A 362 6.59 25.44 -30.28
CA ARG A 362 7.32 26.72 -30.42
C ARG A 362 6.38 27.90 -30.22
N GLY A 363 6.85 28.93 -29.55
CA GLY A 363 6.09 30.16 -29.30
C GLY A 363 4.97 30.05 -28.26
N VAL A 364 4.79 28.87 -27.63
CA VAL A 364 3.85 28.68 -26.53
C VAL A 364 4.63 28.54 -25.23
N ASP A 365 4.22 29.20 -24.17
CA ASP A 365 4.94 29.14 -22.89
C ASP A 365 4.75 27.81 -22.15
N LEU A 366 3.60 27.17 -22.28
CA LEU A 366 3.29 25.93 -21.59
C LEU A 366 3.61 24.69 -22.43
N ALA A 367 4.02 23.62 -21.79
CA ALA A 367 4.27 22.33 -22.39
C ALA A 367 2.96 21.66 -22.87
N ARG A 368 3.08 20.56 -23.63
CA ARG A 368 1.94 19.75 -24.03
C ARG A 368 1.16 19.30 -22.80
N GLY A 369 -0.17 19.53 -22.81
CA GLY A 369 -1.03 19.39 -21.64
C GLY A 369 -1.43 20.74 -21.01
N GLY A 370 -0.83 21.86 -21.46
CA GLY A 370 -1.25 23.20 -21.08
C GLY A 370 -1.24 23.44 -19.57
N GLY A 371 -2.31 24.03 -19.04
CA GLY A 371 -2.44 24.35 -17.61
C GLY A 371 -2.29 23.17 -16.66
N LEU A 372 -2.58 21.93 -17.10
CA LEU A 372 -2.40 20.73 -16.29
C LEU A 372 -0.94 20.49 -15.87
N THR A 373 0.02 20.99 -16.69
CA THR A 373 1.45 20.89 -16.37
C THR A 373 1.88 21.88 -15.29
N GLU A 374 1.08 22.93 -15.04
CA GLU A 374 1.38 23.94 -14.02
C GLU A 374 0.86 23.62 -12.62
N GLU A 375 -0.13 22.74 -12.49
CA GLU A 375 -0.88 22.53 -11.24
C GLU A 375 0.03 22.26 -10.03
N LYS A 376 0.94 21.33 -10.13
CA LYS A 376 1.86 20.97 -9.06
C LYS A 376 3.22 21.70 -9.14
N ALA A 377 3.50 22.38 -10.25
CA ALA A 377 4.76 23.08 -10.42
C ALA A 377 4.92 24.23 -9.41
N ARG A 378 6.06 24.28 -8.72
CA ARG A 378 6.48 25.40 -7.87
C ARG A 378 7.36 26.37 -8.63
N LEU A 379 8.15 25.87 -9.55
CA LEU A 379 8.88 26.61 -10.56
C LEU A 379 8.55 26.04 -11.92
N TYR A 380 8.17 26.89 -12.88
CA TYR A 380 7.92 26.54 -14.25
C TYR A 380 8.78 27.36 -15.18
N ILE A 381 9.60 26.67 -15.95
CA ILE A 381 10.55 27.27 -16.90
C ILE A 381 10.10 26.91 -18.32
N SER A 382 10.00 27.88 -19.19
CA SER A 382 9.77 27.71 -20.63
C SER A 382 11.05 27.97 -21.39
N MET A 383 11.50 27.01 -22.21
CA MET A 383 12.73 27.13 -23.00
C MET A 383 12.43 27.09 -24.49
N ASP A 384 12.88 28.10 -25.18
CA ASP A 384 12.99 28.17 -26.64
C ASP A 384 14.47 28.34 -27.04
N TYR A 385 14.74 28.35 -28.32
CA TYR A 385 16.10 28.56 -28.81
C TYR A 385 16.67 29.89 -28.27
N GLN A 386 17.75 29.82 -27.51
CA GLN A 386 18.45 30.91 -26.88
C GLN A 386 17.62 31.81 -25.91
N ARG A 387 16.45 31.36 -25.51
CA ARG A 387 15.56 32.10 -24.62
C ARG A 387 14.97 31.20 -23.55
N LEU A 388 15.04 31.65 -22.33
CA LEU A 388 14.41 31.03 -21.18
C LEU A 388 13.44 32.03 -20.55
N LYS A 389 12.22 31.59 -20.21
CA LYS A 389 11.24 32.39 -19.50
C LYS A 389 10.79 31.65 -18.23
N ILE A 390 10.76 32.35 -17.12
CA ILE A 390 10.18 31.85 -15.88
C ILE A 390 8.67 32.12 -15.95
N VAL A 391 7.88 31.11 -16.26
CA VAL A 391 6.42 31.25 -16.39
C VAL A 391 5.79 31.39 -15.02
N LYS A 392 6.23 30.56 -14.06
CA LYS A 392 5.69 30.53 -12.70
C LYS A 392 6.82 30.33 -11.69
N CYS A 393 6.76 31.13 -10.63
CA CYS A 393 7.59 30.95 -9.43
C CYS A 393 6.70 31.21 -8.20
N LYS A 394 6.50 30.18 -7.38
CA LYS A 394 5.65 30.28 -6.17
C LYS A 394 6.41 30.84 -4.96
N ASN A 395 7.72 30.62 -4.91
CA ASN A 395 8.55 31.02 -3.78
C ASN A 395 9.71 31.90 -4.29
N PRO A 396 9.43 33.12 -4.78
CA PRO A 396 10.49 34.03 -5.21
C PRO A 396 11.33 34.46 -4.01
N VAL A 397 12.62 34.68 -4.24
CA VAL A 397 13.47 35.32 -3.25
C VAL A 397 12.88 36.69 -2.94
N ARG A 398 12.89 37.07 -1.65
CA ARG A 398 12.20 38.27 -1.15
C ARG A 398 12.61 39.53 -1.94
N GLY A 399 11.60 40.27 -2.34
CA GLY A 399 11.79 41.56 -3.08
C GLY A 399 11.94 41.38 -4.59
N GLN A 400 11.87 40.15 -5.14
CA GLN A 400 12.04 39.92 -6.58
C GLN A 400 10.71 39.56 -7.26
N LYS A 401 10.45 40.20 -8.41
CA LYS A 401 9.40 39.79 -9.34
C LYS A 401 9.98 38.80 -10.34
N VAL A 402 9.77 37.54 -10.13
CA VAL A 402 10.42 36.43 -10.87
C VAL A 402 9.57 35.91 -11.99
N SER A 403 8.25 35.69 -11.77
CA SER A 403 7.34 35.24 -12.82
C SER A 403 7.26 36.25 -13.96
N GLY A 404 7.39 35.76 -15.18
CA GLY A 404 7.44 36.53 -16.41
C GLY A 404 8.88 36.99 -16.79
N LYS A 405 9.88 36.75 -15.95
CA LYS A 405 11.27 37.12 -16.26
C LYS A 405 11.80 36.28 -17.42
N GLU A 406 12.43 36.94 -18.37
CA GLU A 406 13.08 36.31 -19.52
C GLU A 406 14.60 36.46 -19.39
N ILE A 407 15.31 35.43 -19.83
CA ILE A 407 16.78 35.35 -19.81
C ILE A 407 17.22 34.85 -21.18
N GLY A 408 18.00 35.70 -21.88
CA GLY A 408 18.71 35.30 -23.07
C GLY A 408 19.91 34.43 -22.72
N PHE A 409 20.15 33.39 -23.47
CA PHE A 409 21.32 32.55 -23.26
C PHE A 409 21.90 32.03 -24.59
N LYS A 410 23.17 31.68 -24.56
CA LYS A 410 23.82 30.90 -25.62
C LYS A 410 24.26 29.59 -25.07
N LEU A 411 23.94 28.51 -25.79
CA LEU A 411 24.44 27.16 -25.48
C LEU A 411 25.70 26.92 -26.32
N VAL A 412 26.84 26.82 -25.68
CA VAL A 412 28.15 26.59 -26.30
C VAL A 412 28.50 25.11 -26.17
N ASP A 413 28.95 24.50 -27.26
CA ASP A 413 29.37 23.09 -27.35
C ASP A 413 28.34 22.09 -26.82
N GLY A 414 27.05 22.49 -26.81
CA GLY A 414 25.97 21.68 -26.33
C GLY A 414 25.92 21.46 -24.81
N THR A 415 26.82 22.05 -24.04
CA THR A 415 26.95 21.80 -22.59
C THR A 415 26.93 23.08 -21.76
N THR A 416 27.47 24.19 -22.21
CA THR A 416 27.67 25.36 -21.41
C THR A 416 26.64 26.45 -21.68
N PHE A 417 25.87 26.83 -20.68
CA PHE A 417 24.90 27.94 -20.75
C PHE A 417 25.57 29.25 -20.35
N ILE A 418 25.62 30.18 -21.29
CA ILE A 418 26.15 31.53 -21.05
C ILE A 418 24.99 32.52 -21.17
N GLN A 419 24.75 33.31 -20.12
CA GLN A 419 23.75 34.37 -20.16
C GLN A 419 24.23 35.48 -21.12
N VAL A 420 23.33 35.92 -21.99
CA VAL A 420 23.60 37.07 -22.86
C VAL A 420 22.72 38.25 -22.42
N SER A 421 23.28 39.40 -22.36
CA SER A 421 22.52 40.65 -22.13
C SER A 421 21.58 40.87 -23.32
N GLN A 422 20.31 41.11 -23.05
CA GLN A 422 19.34 41.56 -24.06
C GLN A 422 19.59 43.01 -24.42
#